data_1487c0c991d7711827acbc6b667499f0
#
_entry.id   1487c0c991d7711827acbc6b667499f0
#
_cell.length_a   1.000
_cell.length_b   1.000
_cell.length_c   1.000
_cell.angle_alpha   90.00
_cell.angle_beta   90.00
_cell.angle_gamma   90.00
#
_symmetry.space_group_name_H-M   'P 1'
#
loop_
_entity.id
_entity.type
_entity.pdbx_description
1 polymer ?
#
loop_
_entity_poly.entity_id
_entity_poly.type
_entity_poly.pdbx_seq_one_letter_code
_entity_poly.pdbx_strand_id
1 'polypeptide(L)'
;INGNYKEIKKNITGLPSTAYLRETSMNNRAEVIEKSLIGEEVYFVEAADEYDPFRLEVFSELGSLGYLDSYTGETIMPLMKSKRLDYTARITALVKPSERNKHAKSSIVGIGIDARICGNPVPPKTSVPHIER
;
A
#
# COMPACT_ATOMS: atom_id res chain seq x y z
N ILE A 1 26.57 8.27 19.29
CA ILE A 1 25.52 9.27 19.51
C ILE A 1 24.69 9.47 18.26
N ASN A 2 25.34 9.72 17.18
CA ASN A 2 24.60 9.96 15.94
C ASN A 2 23.88 8.73 15.44
N GLY A 3 24.41 7.56 15.72
CA GLY A 3 23.77 6.33 15.34
C GLY A 3 22.45 6.07 16.05
N ASN A 4 22.27 6.68 17.21
CA ASN A 4 21.07 6.44 18.00
C ASN A 4 19.80 6.92 17.34
N TYR A 5 19.88 7.97 16.56
CA TYR A 5 18.71 8.46 15.85
C TYR A 5 18.14 7.43 14.89
N LYS A 6 19.03 6.75 14.19
CA LYS A 6 18.61 5.83 13.13
C LYS A 6 17.90 4.62 13.69
N GLU A 7 18.13 4.35 14.97
CA GLU A 7 17.58 3.15 15.58
C GLU A 7 16.33 3.41 16.40
N ILE A 8 15.95 4.68 16.53
CA ILE A 8 14.73 5.02 17.25
C ILE A 8 13.55 4.82 16.30
N LYS A 9 12.87 3.71 16.48
CA LYS A 9 11.70 3.36 15.70
C LYS A 9 10.59 2.93 16.63
N LYS A 10 9.39 3.35 16.33
CA LYS A 10 8.21 2.96 17.09
C LYS A 10 7.25 2.21 16.20
N ASN A 11 6.65 1.18 16.75
CA ASN A 11 5.60 0.47 16.05
C ASN A 11 4.38 1.37 15.90
N ILE A 12 3.72 1.27 14.78
CA ILE A 12 2.48 1.98 14.53
C ILE A 12 1.34 1.12 15.07
N THR A 13 0.49 1.73 15.89
CA THR A 13 -0.70 1.05 16.40
C THR A 13 -1.88 1.32 15.50
N GLY A 14 -2.85 0.41 15.52
CA GLY A 14 -4.09 0.62 14.80
C GLY A 14 -4.09 0.15 13.35
N LEU A 15 -2.98 -0.39 12.84
CA LEU A 15 -3.00 -0.98 11.52
C LEU A 15 -3.64 -2.37 11.56
N PRO A 16 -4.50 -2.69 10.58
CA PRO A 16 -5.05 -4.04 10.51
C PRO A 16 -3.98 -5.05 10.12
N SER A 17 -4.19 -6.31 10.46
CA SER A 17 -3.29 -7.38 10.03
C SER A 17 -3.31 -7.54 8.51
N THR A 18 -4.45 -7.27 7.90
CA THR A 18 -4.60 -7.24 6.44
C THR A 18 -5.43 -6.03 6.06
N ALA A 19 -4.87 -5.19 5.22
CA ALA A 19 -5.59 -4.04 4.68
C ALA A 19 -6.12 -4.41 3.30
N TYR A 20 -7.44 -4.42 3.14
CA TYR A 20 -8.05 -4.78 1.86
C TYR A 20 -8.18 -3.57 0.97
N LEU A 21 -7.86 -3.75 -0.30
CA LEU A 21 -7.86 -2.66 -1.26
C LEU A 21 -9.25 -2.40 -1.82
N ARG A 22 -9.49 -1.13 -2.19
CA ARG A 22 -10.72 -0.67 -2.84
C ARG A 22 -10.47 -0.50 -4.33
N GLU A 23 -11.53 -0.57 -5.11
CA GLU A 23 -11.54 -0.27 -6.54
C GLU A 23 -10.59 -1.18 -7.34
N THR A 24 -10.54 -2.43 -6.96
CA THR A 24 -9.65 -3.41 -7.60
C THR A 24 -10.08 -3.80 -9.00
N SER A 25 -11.30 -3.48 -9.41
CA SER A 25 -11.82 -3.84 -10.74
C SER A 25 -11.73 -2.70 -11.75
N MET A 26 -11.21 -1.54 -11.35
CA MET A 26 -11.17 -0.36 -12.21
C MET A 26 -9.82 -0.17 -12.87
N ASN A 27 -9.80 0.56 -13.99
CA ASN A 27 -8.57 1.05 -14.63
C ASN A 27 -7.56 -0.06 -14.98
N ASN A 28 -8.02 -1.17 -15.53
CA ASN A 28 -7.17 -2.30 -15.93
C ASN A 28 -6.48 -3.02 -14.76
N ARG A 29 -6.92 -2.75 -13.54
CA ARG A 29 -6.35 -3.43 -12.38
C ARG A 29 -6.58 -4.93 -12.40
N ALA A 30 -7.65 -5.37 -13.03
CA ALA A 30 -7.94 -6.80 -13.14
C ALA A 30 -6.78 -7.55 -13.81
N GLU A 31 -6.18 -6.97 -14.84
CA GLU A 31 -5.05 -7.61 -15.53
C GLU A 31 -3.82 -7.69 -14.62
N VAL A 32 -3.56 -6.64 -13.86
CA VAL A 32 -2.43 -6.61 -12.93
C VAL A 32 -2.63 -7.64 -11.83
N ILE A 33 -3.85 -7.68 -11.27
CA ILE A 33 -4.16 -8.61 -10.19
C ILE A 33 -4.10 -10.06 -10.67
N GLU A 34 -4.54 -10.31 -11.90
CA GLU A 34 -4.50 -11.67 -12.46
C GLU A 34 -3.07 -12.22 -12.50
N LYS A 35 -2.10 -11.35 -12.72
CA LYS A 35 -0.68 -11.73 -12.79
C LYS A 35 0.05 -11.62 -11.48
N SER A 36 -0.63 -11.19 -10.43
CA SER A 36 0.00 -10.98 -9.12
C SER A 36 0.13 -12.27 -8.34
N LEU A 37 1.04 -12.29 -7.39
CA LEU A 37 1.29 -13.43 -6.52
C LEU A 37 1.34 -12.98 -5.07
N ILE A 38 0.90 -13.86 -4.18
CA ILE A 38 1.05 -13.64 -2.74
C ILE A 38 2.54 -13.53 -2.44
N GLY A 39 2.89 -12.55 -1.62
CA GLY A 39 4.28 -12.28 -1.25
C GLY A 39 4.93 -11.18 -2.07
N GLU A 40 4.31 -10.75 -3.16
CA GLU A 40 4.87 -9.64 -3.94
C GLU A 40 4.90 -8.36 -3.15
N GLU A 41 5.98 -7.62 -3.27
CA GLU A 41 6.14 -6.34 -2.61
C GLU A 41 5.32 -5.26 -3.31
N VAL A 42 4.74 -4.38 -2.51
CA VAL A 42 3.95 -3.27 -3.03
C VAL A 42 4.40 -1.96 -2.41
N TYR A 43 4.02 -0.86 -3.06
CA TYR A 43 4.41 0.48 -2.67
C TYR A 43 3.20 1.38 -2.64
N PHE A 44 3.21 2.36 -1.74
CA PHE A 44 2.11 3.32 -1.58
C PHE A 44 2.47 4.63 -2.25
N VAL A 45 1.53 5.17 -2.99
CA VAL A 45 1.69 6.45 -3.70
C VAL A 45 0.55 7.35 -3.31
N GLU A 46 0.86 8.61 -2.98
CA GLU A 46 -0.17 9.58 -2.64
C GLU A 46 -1.09 9.82 -3.83
N ALA A 47 -2.37 9.67 -3.58
CA ALA A 47 -3.40 9.84 -4.61
C ALA A 47 -4.59 10.61 -4.05
N ALA A 48 -4.31 11.56 -3.15
CA ALA A 48 -5.34 12.34 -2.49
C ALA A 48 -6.13 13.17 -3.49
N ASP A 49 -7.43 13.32 -3.22
CA ASP A 49 -8.27 14.24 -3.96
C ASP A 49 -9.16 14.99 -2.97
N GLU A 50 -10.11 15.79 -3.48
CA GLU A 50 -10.96 16.60 -2.61
C GLU A 50 -11.92 15.78 -1.76
N TYR A 51 -12.19 14.53 -2.15
CA TYR A 51 -13.12 13.66 -1.43
C TYR A 51 -12.40 12.75 -0.44
N ASP A 52 -11.13 12.44 -0.70
CA ASP A 52 -10.35 11.57 0.16
C ASP A 52 -8.91 12.10 0.24
N PRO A 53 -8.65 12.99 1.21
CA PRO A 53 -7.32 13.62 1.31
C PRO A 53 -6.22 12.67 1.79
N PHE A 54 -6.59 11.47 2.22
CA PHE A 54 -5.62 10.49 2.71
C PHE A 54 -5.52 9.26 1.81
N ARG A 55 -6.03 9.37 0.58
CA ARG A 55 -6.05 8.22 -0.32
C ARG A 55 -4.65 7.87 -0.78
N LEU A 56 -4.32 6.59 -0.63
CA LEU A 56 -3.06 6.02 -1.09
C LEU A 56 -3.34 4.94 -2.11
N GLU A 57 -2.71 5.04 -3.26
CA GLU A 57 -2.79 4.01 -4.29
C GLU A 57 -1.68 3.01 -4.08
N VAL A 58 -1.98 1.73 -4.29
CA VAL A 58 -1.05 0.63 -4.05
C VAL A 58 -0.59 0.09 -5.38
N PHE A 59 0.72 0.06 -5.58
CA PHE A 59 1.34 -0.41 -6.80
C PHE A 59 2.26 -1.59 -6.52
N SER A 60 2.26 -2.55 -7.43
CA SER A 60 3.35 -3.51 -7.56
C SER A 60 4.17 -3.10 -8.78
N GLU A 61 5.20 -3.88 -9.10
CA GLU A 61 5.96 -3.63 -10.32
C GLU A 61 5.10 -3.74 -11.58
N LEU A 62 4.03 -4.50 -11.51
CA LEU A 62 3.15 -4.72 -12.66
C LEU A 62 2.15 -3.58 -12.87
N GLY A 63 1.84 -2.81 -11.84
CA GLY A 63 0.90 -1.71 -11.96
C GLY A 63 0.08 -1.50 -10.71
N SER A 64 -0.96 -0.69 -10.84
CA SER A 64 -1.86 -0.36 -9.74
C SER A 64 -2.75 -1.55 -9.38
N LEU A 65 -2.90 -1.77 -8.09
CA LEU A 65 -3.78 -2.81 -7.55
C LEU A 65 -5.07 -2.24 -6.98
N GLY A 66 -5.10 -0.97 -6.66
CA GLY A 66 -6.24 -0.32 -6.03
C GLY A 66 -5.79 0.69 -4.98
N TYR A 67 -6.69 1.04 -4.07
CA TYR A 67 -6.44 2.01 -3.02
C TYR A 67 -6.57 1.37 -1.65
N LEU A 68 -5.75 1.82 -0.70
CA LEU A 68 -5.95 1.45 0.71
C LEU A 68 -7.29 2.01 1.20
N ASP A 69 -7.87 1.33 2.17
CA ASP A 69 -9.06 1.84 2.83
C ASP A 69 -8.75 3.16 3.56
N SER A 70 -9.79 3.95 3.78
CA SER A 70 -9.62 5.29 4.36
C SER A 70 -8.97 5.28 5.73
N TYR A 71 -9.34 4.31 6.55
CA TYR A 71 -8.78 4.23 7.90
C TYR A 71 -7.26 4.00 7.87
N THR A 72 -6.82 3.07 7.04
CA THR A 72 -5.39 2.79 6.88
C THR A 72 -4.67 3.97 6.26
N GLY A 73 -5.30 4.60 5.26
CA GLY A 73 -4.75 5.79 4.62
C GLY A 73 -4.56 6.95 5.59
N GLU A 74 -5.52 7.18 6.48
CA GLU A 74 -5.42 8.23 7.49
C GLU A 74 -4.25 8.00 8.44
N THR A 75 -3.94 6.74 8.72
CA THR A 75 -2.82 6.41 9.60
C THR A 75 -1.48 6.57 8.89
N ILE A 76 -1.41 6.15 7.64
CA ILE A 76 -0.15 6.08 6.88
C ILE A 76 0.25 7.41 6.23
N MET A 77 -0.71 8.11 5.62
CA MET A 77 -0.42 9.30 4.83
C MET A 77 0.36 10.38 5.58
N PRO A 78 -0.02 10.76 6.80
CA PRO A 78 0.74 11.80 7.50
C PRO A 78 2.20 11.42 7.75
N LEU A 79 2.46 10.14 7.98
CA LEU A 79 3.81 9.66 8.19
C LEU A 79 4.62 9.67 6.90
N MET A 80 3.98 9.36 5.78
CA MET A 80 4.64 9.47 4.48
C MET A 80 5.00 10.92 4.18
N LYS A 81 4.08 11.83 4.44
CA LYS A 81 4.31 13.25 4.18
C LYS A 81 5.42 13.83 5.04
N SER A 82 5.55 13.37 6.26
CA SER A 82 6.63 13.82 7.15
C SER A 82 7.94 13.07 6.91
N LYS A 83 7.93 12.10 6.00
CA LYS A 83 9.08 11.27 5.65
C LYS A 83 9.63 10.49 6.84
N ARG A 84 8.73 10.09 7.73
CA ARG A 84 9.11 9.32 8.93
C ARG A 84 8.59 7.90 8.91
N LEU A 85 7.98 7.48 7.81
CA LEU A 85 7.46 6.13 7.68
C LEU A 85 8.52 5.20 7.12
N ASP A 86 8.87 4.19 7.89
CA ASP A 86 9.69 3.08 7.43
C ASP A 86 8.74 1.90 7.29
N TYR A 87 8.54 1.42 6.06
CA TYR A 87 7.57 0.36 5.85
C TYR A 87 8.02 -0.62 4.77
N THR A 88 7.52 -1.84 4.90
CA THR A 88 7.44 -2.80 3.81
C THR A 88 6.00 -3.27 3.73
N ALA A 89 5.54 -3.58 2.53
CA ALA A 89 4.19 -4.06 2.33
C ALA A 89 4.20 -5.15 1.26
N ARG A 90 3.38 -6.16 1.48
CA ARG A 90 3.30 -7.30 0.56
C ARG A 90 1.87 -7.74 0.41
N ILE A 91 1.58 -8.39 -0.70
CA ILE A 91 0.28 -9.03 -0.91
C ILE A 91 0.22 -10.25 0.00
N THR A 92 -0.78 -10.28 0.87
CA THR A 92 -0.97 -11.38 1.80
C THR A 92 -2.28 -12.14 1.58
N ALA A 93 -3.21 -11.56 0.85
CA ALA A 93 -4.47 -12.21 0.49
C ALA A 93 -4.80 -11.83 -0.95
N LEU A 94 -5.26 -12.81 -1.71
CA LEU A 94 -5.46 -12.59 -3.15
C LEU A 94 -6.55 -13.51 -3.68
N VAL A 95 -7.59 -12.90 -4.28
CA VAL A 95 -8.55 -13.63 -5.09
C VAL A 95 -8.53 -12.96 -6.46
N LYS A 96 -7.97 -13.66 -7.43
CA LYS A 96 -7.80 -13.14 -8.79
C LYS A 96 -9.13 -13.08 -9.54
N PRO A 97 -9.22 -12.27 -10.61
CA PRO A 97 -10.43 -12.25 -11.43
C PRO A 97 -10.86 -13.64 -11.90
N SER A 98 -9.92 -14.49 -12.29
CA SER A 98 -10.23 -15.84 -12.75
C SER A 98 -10.70 -16.78 -11.61
N GLU A 99 -10.45 -16.39 -10.37
CA GLU A 99 -10.80 -17.19 -9.20
C GLU A 99 -12.09 -16.73 -8.53
N ARG A 100 -12.65 -15.61 -8.95
CA ARG A 100 -13.88 -15.09 -8.37
C ARG A 100 -15.05 -16.02 -8.71
N ASN A 101 -15.97 -16.16 -7.76
CA ASN A 101 -17.23 -16.80 -8.12
C ASN A 101 -18.05 -15.81 -8.97
N LYS A 102 -19.06 -16.32 -9.66
CA LYS A 102 -19.86 -15.51 -10.58
C LYS A 102 -20.66 -14.38 -9.93
N HIS A 103 -20.79 -14.40 -8.62
CA HIS A 103 -21.52 -13.35 -7.89
C HIS A 103 -20.58 -12.26 -7.36
N ALA A 104 -19.29 -12.49 -7.37
CA ALA A 104 -18.35 -11.51 -6.88
C ALA A 104 -18.11 -10.44 -7.95
N LYS A 105 -18.12 -9.18 -7.55
CA LYS A 105 -17.97 -8.04 -8.47
C LYS A 105 -16.54 -7.57 -8.60
N SER A 106 -15.71 -7.88 -7.63
CA SER A 106 -14.33 -7.39 -7.58
C SER A 106 -13.40 -8.46 -7.10
N SER A 107 -12.15 -8.37 -7.52
CA SER A 107 -11.08 -9.18 -6.96
C SER A 107 -10.78 -8.74 -5.54
N ILE A 108 -10.20 -9.62 -4.75
CA ILE A 108 -9.80 -9.30 -3.40
C ILE A 108 -8.28 -9.22 -3.36
N VAL A 109 -7.75 -8.11 -2.89
CA VAL A 109 -6.32 -7.93 -2.65
C VAL A 109 -6.15 -7.42 -1.23
N GLY A 110 -5.46 -8.18 -0.42
CA GLY A 110 -5.15 -7.80 0.94
C GLY A 110 -3.65 -7.58 1.09
N ILE A 111 -3.29 -6.54 1.81
CA ILE A 111 -1.90 -6.12 1.98
C ILE A 111 -1.52 -6.23 3.45
N GLY A 112 -0.40 -6.91 3.70
CA GLY A 112 0.22 -6.90 5.01
C GLY A 112 1.24 -5.77 5.05
N ILE A 113 1.12 -4.91 6.05
CA ILE A 113 1.97 -3.74 6.20
C ILE A 113 2.80 -3.88 7.47
N ASP A 114 4.12 -3.82 7.30
CA ASP A 114 5.05 -3.74 8.43
C ASP A 114 5.61 -2.32 8.41
N ALA A 115 5.16 -1.50 9.34
CA ALA A 115 5.47 -0.08 9.32
C ALA A 115 5.88 0.41 10.71
N ARG A 116 6.83 1.34 10.71
CA ARG A 116 7.36 1.95 11.93
C ARG A 116 7.56 3.44 11.70
N ILE A 117 7.49 4.18 12.78
CA ILE A 117 7.77 5.61 12.78
C ILE A 117 9.23 5.81 13.14
N CYS A 118 9.97 6.50 12.28
CA CYS A 118 11.38 6.78 12.50
C CYS A 118 11.59 8.15 13.13
N GLY A 119 12.61 8.27 13.97
CA GLY A 119 13.00 9.55 14.53
C GLY A 119 13.64 10.48 13.51
N ASN A 120 14.26 9.91 12.49
CA ASN A 120 14.87 10.65 11.37
C ASN A 120 14.06 10.46 10.10
N PRO A 121 14.09 11.44 9.19
CA PRO A 121 13.46 11.26 7.90
C PRO A 121 14.00 10.05 7.15
N VAL A 122 13.13 9.37 6.45
CA VAL A 122 13.44 8.18 5.67
C VAL A 122 13.36 8.55 4.20
N PRO A 123 14.32 8.12 3.37
CA PRO A 123 14.24 8.37 1.93
C PRO A 123 12.96 7.76 1.36
N PRO A 124 12.33 8.40 0.38
CA PRO A 124 11.14 7.83 -0.24
C PRO A 124 11.50 6.55 -0.97
N LYS A 125 10.53 5.65 -1.07
CA LYS A 125 10.69 4.46 -1.89
C LYS A 125 10.60 4.86 -3.35
N THR A 126 11.57 4.43 -4.12
CA THR A 126 11.72 4.90 -5.51
C THR A 126 11.41 3.82 -6.54
N SER A 127 10.94 2.68 -6.12
CA SER A 127 10.87 1.51 -6.98
C SER A 127 9.51 1.27 -7.60
N VAL A 128 8.82 2.33 -8.00
CA VAL A 128 7.57 2.21 -8.73
C VAL A 128 7.77 2.81 -10.12
N PRO A 129 8.47 2.11 -11.02
CA PRO A 129 8.96 2.72 -12.26
C PRO A 129 7.88 3.19 -13.21
N HIS A 130 6.75 2.53 -13.25
CA HIS A 130 5.69 2.92 -14.18
C HIS A 130 4.98 4.21 -13.80
N ILE A 131 5.26 4.79 -12.65
CA ILE A 131 4.70 6.08 -12.26
C ILE A 131 5.45 7.23 -12.93
N GLU A 132 6.66 6.99 -13.33
CA GLU A 132 7.50 8.01 -13.93
C GLU A 132 7.17 8.30 -15.39
N ARG A 133 6.20 7.63 -15.93
CA ARG A 133 5.84 7.76 -17.35
C ARG A 133 4.76 8.75 -17.60
#